data_bb36d90496902e822ac49d62d8946cb8
#
_entry.id   bb36d90496902e822ac49d62d8946cb8
#
_cell.length_a   1.000
_cell.length_b   1.000
_cell.length_c   1.000
_cell.angle_alpha   90.00
_cell.angle_beta   90.00
_cell.angle_gamma   90.00
#
_symmetry.space_group_name_H-M   'P 1'
#
loop_
_entity.id
_entity.type
_entity.pdbx_description
1 polymer ?
#
loop_
_entity_poly.entity_id
_entity_poly.type
_entity_poly.pdbx_seq_one_letter_code
_entity_poly.pdbx_strand_id
1 'polypeptide(L)'
;MYEGIVQDLIDELGRLPGIGPKSAQRIAFHILAAEPTDVLRLAATLREVKEKVRFCQVCGNVAEEDECRICQDPRRDLTALCVVEEPKDVVAIEKTREFRGRYHVLGGAISPIDGVGPDDLRIRELIARLSDGTITEVILATDPNLEGEATATYLARMITPLGVAVSRLASGLPVGGDLEYADEVTLGRAFEGRRRL
;
A
#
# COMPACT_ATOMS: atom_id res chain seq x y z
N MET A 1 -2.78 -32.43 21.22
CA MET A 1 -3.84 -31.42 21.00
C MET A 1 -4.11 -30.85 22.37
N TYR A 2 -4.05 -29.53 22.52
CA TYR A 2 -4.39 -28.86 23.78
C TYR A 2 -5.91 -28.76 23.89
N GLU A 3 -6.44 -28.51 25.09
CA GLU A 3 -7.89 -28.41 25.31
C GLU A 3 -8.24 -27.02 25.86
N GLY A 4 -9.48 -26.57 25.63
CA GLY A 4 -10.01 -25.31 26.14
C GLY A 4 -9.34 -24.07 25.57
N ILE A 5 -9.24 -23.00 26.37
CA ILE A 5 -8.83 -21.65 26.00
C ILE A 5 -7.44 -21.61 25.31
N VAL A 6 -6.54 -22.54 25.67
CA VAL A 6 -5.20 -22.60 25.05
C VAL A 6 -5.30 -23.02 23.60
N GLN A 7 -6.15 -24.01 23.28
CA GLN A 7 -6.38 -24.42 21.90
C GLN A 7 -7.08 -23.29 21.12
N ASP A 8 -8.09 -22.63 21.71
CA ASP A 8 -8.78 -21.52 21.08
C ASP A 8 -7.81 -20.39 20.69
N LEU A 9 -6.86 -20.05 21.58
CA LEU A 9 -5.83 -19.06 21.30
C LEU A 9 -4.91 -19.50 20.14
N ILE A 10 -4.50 -20.76 20.10
CA ILE A 10 -3.67 -21.29 19.02
C ILE A 10 -4.43 -21.22 17.68
N ASP A 11 -5.71 -21.56 17.68
CA ASP A 11 -6.54 -21.56 16.49
C ASP A 11 -6.76 -20.13 15.97
N GLU A 12 -7.06 -19.16 16.83
CA GLU A 12 -7.18 -17.75 16.44
C GLU A 12 -5.87 -17.18 15.89
N LEU A 13 -4.73 -17.48 16.52
CA LEU A 13 -3.42 -17.07 16.01
C LEU A 13 -3.11 -17.73 14.65
N GLY A 14 -3.52 -18.99 14.46
CA GLY A 14 -3.34 -19.73 13.22
C GLY A 14 -4.17 -19.22 12.04
N ARG A 15 -5.20 -18.39 12.29
CA ARG A 15 -5.98 -17.70 11.24
C ARG A 15 -5.28 -16.47 10.67
N LEU A 16 -4.24 -15.99 11.35
CA LEU A 16 -3.50 -14.83 10.88
C LEU A 16 -2.63 -15.18 9.66
N PRO A 17 -2.58 -14.30 8.63
CA PRO A 17 -1.77 -14.55 7.45
C PRO A 17 -0.30 -14.78 7.80
N GLY A 18 0.31 -15.82 7.21
CA GLY A 18 1.71 -16.17 7.44
C GLY A 18 2.00 -16.87 8.78
N ILE A 19 1.00 -17.12 9.62
CA ILE A 19 1.16 -17.84 10.88
C ILE A 19 0.68 -19.30 10.69
N GLY A 20 1.64 -20.21 10.51
CA GLY A 20 1.34 -21.64 10.48
C GLY A 20 1.16 -22.25 11.87
N PRO A 21 0.69 -23.53 11.98
CA PRO A 21 0.35 -24.18 13.25
C PRO A 21 1.49 -24.16 14.29
N LYS A 22 2.74 -24.40 13.87
CA LYS A 22 3.90 -24.35 14.78
C LYS A 22 4.18 -22.96 15.32
N SER A 23 4.01 -21.93 14.49
CA SER A 23 4.19 -20.53 14.91
C SER A 23 3.08 -20.08 15.83
N ALA A 24 1.81 -20.43 15.54
CA ALA A 24 0.66 -20.16 16.39
C ALA A 24 0.86 -20.74 17.79
N GLN A 25 1.25 -22.02 17.88
CA GLN A 25 1.55 -22.67 19.15
C GLN A 25 2.67 -21.95 19.91
N ARG A 26 3.78 -21.61 19.25
CA ARG A 26 4.90 -20.89 19.88
C ARG A 26 4.49 -19.53 20.42
N ILE A 27 3.67 -18.77 19.68
CA ILE A 27 3.16 -17.47 20.10
C ILE A 27 2.22 -17.64 21.29
N ALA A 28 1.31 -18.63 21.26
CA ALA A 28 0.38 -18.89 22.37
C ALA A 28 1.14 -19.19 23.68
N PHE A 29 2.18 -20.03 23.63
CA PHE A 29 2.99 -20.31 24.82
C PHE A 29 3.83 -19.12 25.27
N HIS A 30 4.29 -18.27 24.37
CA HIS A 30 4.91 -17.01 24.73
C HIS A 30 3.93 -16.10 25.50
N ILE A 31 2.69 -15.98 25.02
CA ILE A 31 1.64 -15.19 25.69
C ILE A 31 1.34 -15.77 27.08
N LEU A 32 1.29 -17.10 27.24
CA LEU A 32 1.06 -17.74 28.54
C LEU A 32 2.18 -17.45 29.55
N ALA A 33 3.42 -17.30 29.09
CA ALA A 33 4.57 -17.01 29.91
C ALA A 33 4.83 -15.51 30.14
N ALA A 34 4.18 -14.64 29.34
CA ALA A 34 4.35 -13.19 29.42
C ALA A 34 3.62 -12.58 30.64
N GLU A 35 4.09 -11.40 31.07
CA GLU A 35 3.43 -10.66 32.14
C GLU A 35 1.99 -10.28 31.75
N PRO A 36 0.99 -10.48 32.63
CA PRO A 36 -0.42 -10.19 32.34
C PRO A 36 -0.65 -8.78 31.83
N THR A 37 0.08 -7.78 32.31
CA THR A 37 -0.01 -6.38 31.89
C THR A 37 0.33 -6.17 30.42
N ASP A 38 1.33 -6.91 29.92
CA ASP A 38 1.75 -6.82 28.50
C ASP A 38 0.72 -7.47 27.59
N VAL A 39 0.17 -8.59 28.02
CA VAL A 39 -0.89 -9.30 27.27
C VAL A 39 -2.17 -8.45 27.21
N LEU A 40 -2.59 -7.85 28.31
CA LEU A 40 -3.76 -6.98 28.38
C LEU A 40 -3.58 -5.72 27.51
N ARG A 41 -2.36 -5.15 27.50
CA ARG A 41 -2.05 -4.02 26.62
C ARG A 41 -2.17 -4.39 25.14
N LEU A 42 -1.63 -5.56 24.74
CA LEU A 42 -1.77 -6.06 23.37
C LEU A 42 -3.24 -6.24 22.99
N ALA A 43 -4.02 -6.90 23.84
CA ALA A 43 -5.44 -7.13 23.61
C ALA A 43 -6.22 -5.81 23.48
N ALA A 44 -5.92 -4.83 24.34
CA ALA A 44 -6.53 -3.50 24.27
C ALA A 44 -6.17 -2.79 22.94
N THR A 45 -4.91 -2.84 22.52
CA THR A 45 -4.45 -2.23 21.26
C THR A 45 -5.12 -2.85 20.05
N LEU A 46 -5.27 -4.18 20.00
CA LEU A 46 -5.97 -4.87 18.90
C LEU A 46 -7.42 -4.42 18.78
N ARG A 47 -8.12 -4.29 19.92
CA ARG A 47 -9.50 -3.78 19.96
C ARG A 47 -9.55 -2.32 19.49
N GLU A 48 -8.66 -1.47 20.03
CA GLU A 48 -8.61 -0.04 19.72
C GLU A 48 -8.38 0.24 18.24
N VAL A 49 -7.50 -0.53 17.60
CA VAL A 49 -7.26 -0.44 16.16
C VAL A 49 -8.54 -0.70 15.37
N LYS A 50 -9.32 -1.73 15.75
CA LYS A 50 -10.58 -2.06 15.06
C LYS A 50 -11.69 -1.04 15.32
N GLU A 51 -11.69 -0.38 16.45
CA GLU A 51 -12.70 0.61 16.83
C GLU A 51 -12.41 2.01 16.25
N LYS A 52 -11.13 2.42 16.23
CA LYS A 52 -10.73 3.81 15.91
C LYS A 52 -10.16 3.99 14.51
N VAL A 53 -9.47 2.95 13.98
CA VAL A 53 -8.81 3.09 12.69
C VAL A 53 -9.78 2.83 11.54
N ARG A 54 -9.76 3.73 10.58
CA ARG A 54 -10.57 3.72 9.36
C ARG A 54 -9.74 4.08 8.14
N PHE A 55 -10.33 4.03 6.97
CA PHE A 55 -9.70 4.55 5.77
C PHE A 55 -10.10 6.02 5.56
N CYS A 56 -9.13 6.85 5.22
CA CYS A 56 -9.33 8.25 4.88
C CYS A 56 -10.36 8.39 3.75
N GLN A 57 -11.38 9.19 3.95
CA GLN A 57 -12.46 9.38 2.98
C GLN A 57 -11.95 10.01 1.67
N VAL A 58 -10.89 10.82 1.75
CA VAL A 58 -10.29 11.49 0.59
C VAL A 58 -9.36 10.57 -0.19
N CYS A 59 -8.39 9.94 0.48
CA CYS A 59 -7.31 9.25 -0.23
C CYS A 59 -7.24 7.73 -0.03
N GLY A 60 -8.06 7.15 0.88
CA GLY A 60 -8.02 5.71 1.16
C GLY A 60 -6.87 5.24 2.05
N ASN A 61 -5.98 6.14 2.52
CA ASN A 61 -4.93 5.79 3.47
C ASN A 61 -5.51 5.50 4.87
N VAL A 62 -4.74 4.85 5.72
CA VAL A 62 -5.11 4.62 7.12
C VAL A 62 -5.21 5.95 7.88
N ALA A 63 -6.28 6.11 8.65
CA ALA A 63 -6.58 7.30 9.45
C ALA A 63 -7.34 6.95 10.74
N GLU A 64 -7.20 7.76 11.77
CA GLU A 64 -8.01 7.71 12.98
C GLU A 64 -9.21 8.66 12.90
N GLU A 65 -9.12 9.67 12.04
CA GLU A 65 -10.16 10.64 11.71
C GLU A 65 -10.68 10.42 10.28
N ASP A 66 -11.66 11.22 9.85
CA ASP A 66 -12.23 11.13 8.49
C ASP A 66 -11.20 11.42 7.40
N GLU A 67 -10.25 12.31 7.68
CA GLU A 67 -9.11 12.62 6.81
C GLU A 67 -7.79 12.29 7.49
N CYS A 68 -6.86 11.68 6.74
CA CYS A 68 -5.53 11.38 7.25
C CYS A 68 -4.67 12.66 7.32
N ARG A 69 -3.61 12.62 8.12
CA ARG A 69 -2.68 13.74 8.34
C ARG A 69 -2.08 14.29 7.04
N ILE A 70 -1.90 13.45 6.00
CA ILE A 70 -1.37 13.90 4.72
C ILE A 70 -2.42 14.74 3.96
N CYS A 71 -3.69 14.35 4.00
CA CYS A 71 -4.77 15.13 3.36
C CYS A 71 -5.03 16.45 4.08
N GLN A 72 -4.83 16.50 5.39
CA GLN A 72 -5.00 17.70 6.22
C GLN A 72 -3.81 18.66 6.15
N ASP A 73 -2.62 18.22 5.68
CA ASP A 73 -1.42 19.07 5.65
C ASP A 73 -1.50 20.13 4.53
N PRO A 74 -1.65 21.43 4.86
CA PRO A 74 -1.78 22.50 3.87
C PRO A 74 -0.48 22.78 3.10
N ARG A 75 0.65 22.21 3.52
CA ARG A 75 1.95 22.39 2.87
C ARG A 75 2.15 21.45 1.70
N ARG A 76 1.21 20.49 1.50
CA ARG A 76 1.28 19.54 0.40
C ARG A 76 0.92 20.21 -0.92
N ASP A 77 1.64 19.83 -1.96
CA ASP A 77 1.31 20.23 -3.33
C ASP A 77 0.00 19.57 -3.75
N LEU A 78 -0.99 20.40 -4.08
CA LEU A 78 -2.31 19.93 -4.50
C LEU A 78 -2.36 19.51 -5.97
N THR A 79 -1.34 19.88 -6.75
CA THR A 79 -1.29 19.66 -8.20
C THR A 79 -0.71 18.30 -8.56
N ALA A 80 0.02 17.65 -7.64
CA ALA A 80 0.64 16.35 -7.83
C ALA A 80 -0.05 15.26 -6.99
N LEU A 81 -0.51 14.20 -7.64
CA LEU A 81 -1.18 13.06 -7.01
C LEU A 81 -0.41 11.76 -7.26
N CYS A 82 0.07 11.10 -6.20
CA CYS A 82 0.70 9.79 -6.27
C CYS A 82 -0.35 8.70 -6.01
N VAL A 83 -0.54 7.79 -6.96
CA VAL A 83 -1.48 6.67 -6.87
C VAL A 83 -0.72 5.41 -6.52
N VAL A 84 -1.11 4.77 -5.42
CA VAL A 84 -0.48 3.55 -4.86
C VAL A 84 -1.53 2.45 -4.66
N GLU A 85 -1.09 1.22 -4.50
CA GLU A 85 -1.98 0.08 -4.27
C GLU A 85 -2.49 0.03 -2.83
N GLU A 86 -1.60 0.16 -1.85
CA GLU A 86 -1.92 -0.02 -0.44
C GLU A 86 -1.37 1.10 0.46
N PRO A 87 -1.91 1.26 1.68
CA PRO A 87 -1.40 2.25 2.65
C PRO A 87 0.09 2.08 3.02
N LYS A 88 0.62 0.85 2.97
CA LYS A 88 2.04 0.56 3.23
C LYS A 88 2.97 1.27 2.23
N ASP A 89 2.51 1.45 0.98
CA ASP A 89 3.28 2.07 -0.10
C ASP A 89 3.43 3.57 0.15
N VAL A 90 2.37 4.21 0.68
CA VAL A 90 2.44 5.61 1.15
C VAL A 90 3.56 5.76 2.17
N VAL A 91 3.65 4.84 3.14
CA VAL A 91 4.71 4.88 4.17
C VAL A 91 6.10 4.71 3.56
N ALA A 92 6.24 3.85 2.55
CA ALA A 92 7.51 3.62 1.87
C ALA A 92 7.98 4.89 1.12
N ILE A 93 7.06 5.56 0.39
CA ILE A 93 7.37 6.79 -0.35
C ILE A 93 7.64 7.95 0.62
N GLU A 94 6.85 8.13 1.67
CA GLU A 94 7.04 9.18 2.68
C GLU A 94 8.40 9.11 3.40
N LYS A 95 8.94 7.89 3.60
CA LYS A 95 10.29 7.72 4.17
C LYS A 95 11.39 8.35 3.33
N THR A 96 11.21 8.47 2.03
CA THR A 96 12.19 9.10 1.13
C THR A 96 12.26 10.61 1.33
N ARG A 97 11.16 11.25 1.77
CA ARG A 97 10.98 12.71 1.90
C ARG A 97 11.08 13.49 0.58
N GLU A 98 11.07 12.80 -0.55
CA GLU A 98 11.19 13.43 -1.88
C GLU A 98 9.85 13.88 -2.44
N PHE A 99 8.75 13.15 -2.15
CA PHE A 99 7.44 13.49 -2.64
C PHE A 99 6.70 14.45 -1.69
N ARG A 100 6.17 15.53 -2.25
CA ARG A 100 5.47 16.59 -1.49
C ARG A 100 4.00 16.72 -1.86
N GLY A 101 3.52 15.93 -2.82
CA GLY A 101 2.12 15.90 -3.24
C GLY A 101 1.20 15.12 -2.31
N ARG A 102 0.00 14.84 -2.80
CA ARG A 102 -1.01 14.02 -2.12
C ARG A 102 -1.04 12.60 -2.67
N TYR A 103 -1.73 11.72 -1.97
CA TYR A 103 -1.83 10.32 -2.35
C TYR A 103 -3.27 9.92 -2.70
N HIS A 104 -3.38 8.83 -3.45
CA HIS A 104 -4.60 8.08 -3.61
C HIS A 104 -4.27 6.59 -3.51
N VAL A 105 -4.92 5.91 -2.56
CA VAL A 105 -4.75 4.47 -2.32
C VAL A 105 -5.89 3.74 -2.99
N LEU A 106 -5.56 2.83 -3.91
CA LEU A 106 -6.54 2.06 -4.70
C LEU A 106 -7.25 0.98 -3.88
N GLY A 107 -6.57 0.41 -2.87
CA GLY A 107 -7.03 -0.74 -2.10
C GLY A 107 -6.59 -2.09 -2.67
N GLY A 108 -5.69 -2.09 -3.66
CA GLY A 108 -5.11 -3.27 -4.31
C GLY A 108 -4.73 -2.99 -5.76
N ALA A 109 -4.57 -4.06 -6.54
CA ALA A 109 -4.31 -4.04 -7.98
C ALA A 109 -5.35 -4.88 -8.74
N ILE A 110 -5.51 -4.63 -10.02
CA ILE A 110 -6.36 -5.45 -10.89
C ILE A 110 -5.70 -6.83 -11.01
N SER A 111 -6.38 -7.86 -10.53
CA SER A 111 -5.93 -9.26 -10.57
C SER A 111 -7.09 -10.17 -10.96
N PRO A 112 -7.20 -10.56 -12.24
CA PRO A 112 -8.23 -11.48 -12.69
C PRO A 112 -8.14 -12.87 -12.01
N ILE A 113 -6.93 -13.27 -11.62
CA ILE A 113 -6.71 -14.56 -10.94
C ILE A 113 -7.33 -14.55 -9.54
N ASP A 114 -7.21 -13.42 -8.84
CA ASP A 114 -7.79 -13.23 -7.50
C ASP A 114 -9.24 -12.71 -7.56
N GLY A 115 -9.79 -12.53 -8.75
CA GLY A 115 -11.14 -12.01 -8.96
C GLY A 115 -11.29 -10.51 -8.68
N VAL A 116 -10.19 -9.75 -8.63
CA VAL A 116 -10.19 -8.31 -8.38
C VAL A 116 -10.30 -7.55 -9.70
N GLY A 117 -11.44 -6.91 -9.91
CA GLY A 117 -11.70 -6.05 -11.07
C GLY A 117 -11.52 -4.56 -10.76
N PRO A 118 -11.63 -3.70 -11.79
CA PRO A 118 -11.54 -2.24 -11.60
C PRO A 118 -12.60 -1.67 -10.66
N ASP A 119 -13.77 -2.31 -10.56
CA ASP A 119 -14.88 -1.88 -9.71
C ASP A 119 -14.66 -2.20 -8.23
N ASP A 120 -13.74 -3.12 -7.91
CA ASP A 120 -13.36 -3.47 -6.55
C ASP A 120 -12.31 -2.49 -5.98
N LEU A 121 -11.74 -1.65 -6.84
CA LEU A 121 -10.73 -0.66 -6.48
C LEU A 121 -11.32 0.75 -6.43
N ARG A 122 -10.65 1.65 -5.70
CA ARG A 122 -11.07 3.06 -5.57
C ARG A 122 -10.78 3.92 -6.80
N ILE A 123 -11.01 3.37 -8.00
CA ILE A 123 -10.76 4.05 -9.27
C ILE A 123 -11.81 5.14 -9.55
N ARG A 124 -13.06 4.92 -9.16
CA ARG A 124 -14.13 5.93 -9.32
C ARG A 124 -13.83 7.18 -8.51
N GLU A 125 -13.36 7.02 -7.27
CA GLU A 125 -12.97 8.14 -6.40
C GLU A 125 -11.73 8.85 -6.93
N LEU A 126 -10.78 8.11 -7.53
CA LEU A 126 -9.63 8.71 -8.22
C LEU A 126 -10.10 9.65 -9.35
N ILE A 127 -10.93 9.16 -10.24
CA ILE A 127 -11.43 9.95 -11.38
C ILE A 127 -12.25 11.16 -10.89
N ALA A 128 -13.07 10.99 -9.84
CA ALA A 128 -13.82 12.10 -9.25
C ALA A 128 -12.89 13.19 -8.71
N ARG A 129 -11.74 12.84 -8.13
CA ARG A 129 -10.74 13.81 -7.64
C ARG A 129 -10.04 14.60 -8.75
N LEU A 130 -9.98 14.05 -9.96
CA LEU A 130 -9.37 14.73 -11.11
C LEU A 130 -10.31 15.72 -11.80
N SER A 131 -11.60 15.67 -11.49
CA SER A 131 -12.63 16.43 -12.21
C SER A 131 -12.62 17.94 -11.91
N ASP A 132 -12.02 18.38 -10.79
CA ASP A 132 -11.96 19.80 -10.43
C ASP A 132 -10.83 20.58 -11.11
N GLY A 133 -9.94 19.89 -11.83
CA GLY A 133 -8.83 20.48 -12.58
C GLY A 133 -7.66 20.97 -11.71
N THR A 134 -7.69 20.75 -10.40
CA THR A 134 -6.58 21.13 -9.50
C THR A 134 -5.36 20.26 -9.73
N ILE A 135 -5.56 18.95 -9.95
CA ILE A 135 -4.49 17.98 -10.15
C ILE A 135 -4.03 18.03 -11.60
N THR A 136 -2.77 18.37 -11.81
CA THR A 136 -2.14 18.47 -13.15
C THR A 136 -1.24 17.30 -13.47
N GLU A 137 -0.78 16.55 -12.46
CA GLU A 137 0.04 15.35 -12.62
C GLU A 137 -0.45 14.21 -11.73
N VAL A 138 -0.57 13.03 -12.33
CA VAL A 138 -0.78 11.75 -11.63
C VAL A 138 0.45 10.89 -11.81
N ILE A 139 1.07 10.51 -10.70
CA ILE A 139 2.22 9.59 -10.66
C ILE A 139 1.68 8.22 -10.30
N LEU A 140 1.74 7.26 -11.23
CA LEU A 140 1.35 5.87 -10.97
C LEU A 140 2.50 5.13 -10.31
N ALA A 141 2.35 4.83 -9.02
CA ALA A 141 3.32 4.16 -8.18
C ALA A 141 2.78 2.80 -7.70
N THR A 142 2.18 2.05 -8.64
CA THR A 142 1.79 0.65 -8.44
C THR A 142 3.03 -0.24 -8.44
N ASP A 143 2.93 -1.43 -7.85
CA ASP A 143 4.04 -2.37 -7.77
C ASP A 143 4.59 -2.74 -9.16
N PRO A 144 5.91 -2.96 -9.31
CA PRO A 144 6.53 -3.30 -10.60
C PRO A 144 6.37 -4.79 -10.95
N ASN A 145 5.19 -5.37 -10.66
CA ASN A 145 4.77 -6.72 -11.01
C ASN A 145 3.72 -6.70 -12.13
N LEU A 146 3.22 -7.87 -12.53
CA LEU A 146 2.28 -7.99 -13.66
C LEU A 146 0.95 -7.27 -13.38
N GLU A 147 0.41 -7.42 -12.18
CA GLU A 147 -0.84 -6.83 -11.74
C GLU A 147 -0.74 -5.29 -11.64
N GLY A 148 0.35 -4.80 -11.06
CA GLY A 148 0.61 -3.37 -10.94
C GLY A 148 0.86 -2.70 -12.29
N GLU A 149 1.54 -3.38 -13.24
CA GLU A 149 1.71 -2.90 -14.62
C GLU A 149 0.37 -2.84 -15.37
N ALA A 150 -0.47 -3.88 -15.24
CA ALA A 150 -1.80 -3.91 -15.82
C ALA A 150 -2.67 -2.78 -15.26
N THR A 151 -2.64 -2.58 -13.94
CA THR A 151 -3.36 -1.53 -13.24
C THR A 151 -2.91 -0.14 -13.69
N ALA A 152 -1.60 0.10 -13.77
CA ALA A 152 -1.07 1.38 -14.27
C ALA A 152 -1.49 1.66 -15.71
N THR A 153 -1.41 0.65 -16.58
CA THR A 153 -1.82 0.78 -17.98
C THR A 153 -3.31 1.11 -18.09
N TYR A 154 -4.14 0.45 -17.30
CA TYR A 154 -5.57 0.72 -17.24
C TYR A 154 -5.85 2.16 -16.79
N LEU A 155 -5.24 2.59 -15.70
CA LEU A 155 -5.39 3.95 -15.17
C LEU A 155 -4.90 5.01 -16.15
N ALA A 156 -3.74 4.81 -16.79
CA ALA A 156 -3.21 5.74 -17.78
C ALA A 156 -4.18 5.97 -18.94
N ARG A 157 -4.84 4.91 -19.44
CA ARG A 157 -5.86 5.01 -20.48
C ARG A 157 -7.09 5.81 -20.05
N MET A 158 -7.47 5.74 -18.80
CA MET A 158 -8.60 6.49 -18.25
C MET A 158 -8.26 7.96 -17.97
N ILE A 159 -7.04 8.23 -17.48
CA ILE A 159 -6.64 9.56 -16.99
C ILE A 159 -6.13 10.46 -18.14
N THR A 160 -5.37 9.92 -19.09
CA THR A 160 -4.81 10.71 -20.21
C THR A 160 -5.85 11.52 -20.98
N PRO A 161 -7.06 10.99 -21.31
CA PRO A 161 -8.09 11.77 -21.99
C PRO A 161 -8.64 12.97 -21.19
N LEU A 162 -8.41 13.00 -19.87
CA LEU A 162 -8.82 14.11 -18.99
C LEU A 162 -7.85 15.31 -19.08
N GLY A 163 -6.75 15.19 -19.84
CA GLY A 163 -5.75 16.26 -19.99
C GLY A 163 -4.78 16.37 -18.82
N VAL A 164 -4.76 15.38 -17.91
CA VAL A 164 -3.84 15.31 -16.78
C VAL A 164 -2.57 14.58 -17.22
N ALA A 165 -1.39 15.11 -16.88
CA ALA A 165 -0.13 14.44 -17.12
C ALA A 165 -0.04 13.14 -16.30
N VAL A 166 0.35 12.04 -16.94
CA VAL A 166 0.53 10.75 -16.29
C VAL A 166 1.99 10.35 -16.36
N SER A 167 2.59 10.09 -15.21
CA SER A 167 3.97 9.62 -15.08
C SER A 167 4.03 8.33 -14.26
N ARG A 168 5.19 7.65 -14.29
CA ARG A 168 5.49 6.46 -13.50
C ARG A 168 6.80 6.61 -12.76
N LEU A 169 6.95 5.87 -11.66
CA LEU A 169 8.24 5.76 -11.00
C LEU A 169 9.25 5.13 -11.96
N ALA A 170 10.47 5.67 -11.99
CA ALA A 170 11.54 5.13 -12.80
C ALA A 170 11.89 3.70 -12.34
N SER A 171 12.01 2.80 -13.30
CA SER A 171 12.53 1.46 -13.10
C SER A 171 14.01 1.42 -13.45
N GLY A 172 14.80 0.64 -12.70
CA GLY A 172 16.23 0.52 -13.00
C GLY A 172 17.02 -0.22 -11.94
N LEU A 173 18.33 -0.13 -12.04
CA LEU A 173 19.26 -0.78 -11.14
C LEU A 173 19.19 -0.21 -9.72
N PRO A 174 19.20 -1.06 -8.68
CA PRO A 174 19.27 -0.60 -7.32
C PRO A 174 20.63 0.05 -7.03
N VAL A 175 20.62 1.11 -6.22
CA VAL A 175 21.86 1.78 -5.81
C VAL A 175 22.66 0.87 -4.88
N GLY A 176 23.95 0.71 -5.19
CA GLY A 176 24.89 -0.13 -4.42
C GLY A 176 24.90 -1.61 -4.80
N GLY A 177 24.20 -1.99 -5.86
CA GLY A 177 24.30 -3.33 -6.45
C GLY A 177 25.32 -3.40 -7.58
N ASP A 178 25.97 -4.55 -7.73
CA ASP A 178 26.86 -4.82 -8.87
C ASP A 178 26.04 -5.20 -10.11
N LEU A 179 26.47 -4.74 -11.28
CA LEU A 179 25.76 -4.93 -12.54
C LEU A 179 25.58 -6.42 -12.91
N GLU A 180 26.54 -7.25 -12.54
CA GLU A 180 26.57 -8.69 -12.86
C GLU A 180 25.46 -9.50 -12.14
N TYR A 181 24.91 -8.96 -11.03
CA TYR A 181 23.84 -9.63 -10.28
C TYR A 181 22.43 -9.15 -10.67
N ALA A 182 22.34 -8.18 -11.57
CA ALA A 182 21.05 -7.71 -12.06
C ALA A 182 20.49 -8.70 -13.10
N ASP A 183 19.20 -9.03 -12.95
CA ASP A 183 18.50 -9.85 -13.93
C ASP A 183 18.31 -9.11 -15.28
N GLU A 184 18.06 -9.86 -16.34
CA GLU A 184 17.94 -9.34 -17.70
C GLU A 184 16.80 -8.32 -17.86
N VAL A 185 15.69 -8.51 -17.15
CA VAL A 185 14.52 -7.61 -17.21
C VAL A 185 14.85 -6.27 -16.57
N THR A 186 15.48 -6.29 -15.38
CA THR A 186 15.94 -5.09 -14.68
C THR A 186 16.97 -4.31 -15.50
N LEU A 187 17.92 -4.99 -16.11
CA LEU A 187 18.90 -4.37 -17.00
C LEU A 187 18.25 -3.77 -18.25
N GLY A 188 17.31 -4.48 -18.88
CA GLY A 188 16.54 -3.99 -20.02
C GLY A 188 15.79 -2.69 -19.70
N ARG A 189 15.06 -2.67 -18.59
CA ARG A 189 14.36 -1.46 -18.11
C ARG A 189 15.30 -0.30 -17.79
N ALA A 190 16.49 -0.59 -17.23
CA ALA A 190 17.50 0.43 -16.97
C ALA A 190 18.03 1.06 -18.26
N PHE A 191 18.23 0.27 -19.33
CA PHE A 191 18.59 0.78 -20.65
C PHE A 191 17.51 1.62 -21.30
N GLU A 192 16.24 1.22 -21.20
CA GLU A 192 15.11 2.00 -21.70
C GLU A 192 14.98 3.35 -20.96
N GLY A 193 15.09 3.33 -19.63
CA GLY A 193 15.00 4.51 -18.77
C GLY A 193 16.28 5.34 -18.65
N ARG A 194 17.36 5.05 -19.44
CA ARG A 194 18.62 5.77 -19.36
C ARG A 194 18.46 7.28 -19.58
N ARG A 195 19.14 8.06 -18.75
CA ARG A 195 19.13 9.53 -18.84
C ARG A 195 20.41 10.02 -19.52
N ARG A 196 20.30 11.13 -20.27
CA ARG A 196 21.48 11.87 -20.73
C ARG A 196 22.06 12.64 -19.54
N LEU A 197 23.38 12.65 -19.44
CA LEU A 197 24.14 13.42 -18.45
C LEU A 197 24.40 14.83 -18.98
#